data_f903f9bc477b368f756d57ab26fc98ea
#
_entry.id   f903f9bc477b368f756d57ab26fc98ea
#
_cell.length_a   1.000
_cell.length_b   1.000
_cell.length_c   1.000
_cell.angle_alpha   90.00
_cell.angle_beta   90.00
_cell.angle_gamma   90.00
#
_symmetry.space_group_name_H-M   'P 1'
#
loop_
_entity.id
_entity.type
_entity.pdbx_description
1 polymer ?
#
loop_
_entity_poly.entity_id
_entity_poly.type
_entity_poly.pdbx_seq_one_letter_code
_entity_poly.pdbx_strand_id
1 'polypeptide(L)'
;ALSETTVANYLNNPKNRALRSKLHDSAWDFNNRYRPHHKRKAPVWAFSKISLDDRDLPRKMADGNRVKAYYAYDVASGCVVGYAYNRLKTADLFIDCVRNMFRLIDHQGWNCPAEVEVEHHLVNNFADGLIRAGVVFPFVRWCNPGNSQEKRAEHFNRVKKYGVEKRSQVGIGRWYARLEANRPKEEKVYDEFNNTYKEATYTYEQLVADDIRAIHEYNNALHPNQKLYPGLTRWEVLCRYQNPDLAPVDKALLY
;
A
#
# COMPACT_ATOMS: atom_id res chain seq x y z
N ALA A 1 42.65 14.88 28.78
CA ALA A 1 41.28 15.03 28.31
C ALA A 1 41.29 15.14 26.79
N LEU A 2 40.31 14.53 26.11
CA LEU A 2 40.15 14.66 24.66
C LEU A 2 39.54 16.01 24.34
N SER A 3 40.01 16.67 23.25
CA SER A 3 39.42 17.92 22.81
C SER A 3 38.01 17.70 22.24
N GLU A 4 37.13 18.71 22.32
CA GLU A 4 35.80 18.66 21.74
C GLU A 4 35.83 18.33 20.25
N THR A 5 36.83 18.88 19.52
CA THR A 5 37.03 18.58 18.10
C THR A 5 37.31 17.09 17.85
N THR A 6 38.16 16.48 18.70
CA THR A 6 38.47 15.06 18.61
C THR A 6 37.24 14.20 18.84
N VAL A 7 36.43 14.55 19.84
CA VAL A 7 35.17 13.87 20.15
C VAL A 7 34.17 14.02 18.99
N ALA A 8 34.01 15.25 18.49
CA ALA A 8 33.11 15.51 17.35
C ALA A 8 33.52 14.74 16.10
N ASN A 9 34.81 14.71 15.76
CA ASN A 9 35.34 13.95 14.63
C ASN A 9 35.10 12.45 14.79
N TYR A 10 35.32 11.91 15.99
CA TYR A 10 35.03 10.51 16.28
C TYR A 10 33.55 10.17 16.11
N LEU A 11 32.66 10.96 16.69
CA LEU A 11 31.22 10.77 16.61
C LEU A 11 30.64 10.94 15.19
N ASN A 12 31.24 11.83 14.40
CA ASN A 12 30.82 12.11 13.03
C ASN A 12 31.47 11.18 11.98
N ASN A 13 32.41 10.33 12.38
CA ASN A 13 32.95 9.32 11.49
C ASN A 13 31.83 8.40 10.97
N PRO A 14 31.74 8.11 9.65
CA PRO A 14 30.68 7.28 9.09
C PRO A 14 30.48 5.94 9.78
N LYS A 15 31.57 5.30 10.24
CA LYS A 15 31.52 4.03 11.00
C LYS A 15 30.85 4.20 12.37
N ASN A 16 31.06 5.33 13.04
CA ASN A 16 30.55 5.59 14.37
C ASN A 16 29.15 6.21 14.34
N ARG A 17 28.76 6.87 13.23
CA ARG A 17 27.42 7.43 13.06
C ARG A 17 26.31 6.39 13.20
N ALA A 18 26.50 5.19 12.65
CA ALA A 18 25.51 4.12 12.74
C ALA A 18 25.34 3.65 14.20
N LEU A 19 26.44 3.53 14.96
CA LEU A 19 26.38 3.16 16.37
C LEU A 19 25.73 4.27 17.21
N ARG A 20 26.08 5.52 16.98
CA ARG A 20 25.46 6.68 17.64
C ARG A 20 23.95 6.73 17.36
N SER A 21 23.55 6.59 16.11
CA SER A 21 22.14 6.58 15.73
C SER A 21 21.38 5.43 16.40
N LYS A 22 21.98 4.24 16.50
CA LYS A 22 21.40 3.08 17.19
C LYS A 22 21.18 3.34 18.68
N LEU A 23 22.04 4.14 19.32
CA LEU A 23 21.96 4.40 20.76
C LEU A 23 21.09 5.61 21.12
N HIS A 24 20.98 6.60 20.24
CA HIS A 24 20.38 7.90 20.57
C HIS A 24 19.15 8.24 19.74
N ASP A 25 19.03 7.69 18.53
CA ASP A 25 17.88 7.96 17.66
C ASP A 25 16.77 6.93 17.92
N SER A 26 15.59 7.21 17.40
CA SER A 26 14.51 6.22 17.42
C SER A 26 14.88 4.99 16.58
N ALA A 27 14.35 3.83 16.95
CA ALA A 27 14.53 2.60 16.16
C ALA A 27 14.09 2.81 14.69
N TRP A 28 13.11 3.66 14.45
CA TRP A 28 12.64 4.02 13.11
C TRP A 28 13.70 4.80 12.32
N ASP A 29 14.30 5.85 12.92
CA ASP A 29 15.37 6.64 12.28
C ASP A 29 16.60 5.79 11.97
N PHE A 30 17.03 4.97 12.93
CA PHE A 30 18.14 4.04 12.73
C PHE A 30 17.87 3.07 11.58
N ASN A 31 16.70 2.42 11.57
CA ASN A 31 16.35 1.44 10.54
C ASN A 31 16.27 2.10 9.15
N ASN A 32 15.76 3.33 9.04
CA ASN A 32 15.66 4.01 7.75
C ASN A 32 17.01 4.51 7.21
N ARG A 33 17.95 4.87 8.08
CA ARG A 33 19.24 5.46 7.67
C ARG A 33 20.36 4.45 7.52
N TYR A 34 20.41 3.44 8.36
CA TYR A 34 21.60 2.59 8.51
C TYR A 34 21.33 1.11 8.30
N ARG A 35 20.09 0.65 8.36
CA ARG A 35 19.80 -0.75 8.09
C ARG A 35 20.04 -1.06 6.60
N PRO A 36 20.77 -2.13 6.26
CA PRO A 36 20.95 -2.49 4.86
C PRO A 36 19.63 -2.70 4.14
N HIS A 37 19.46 -2.03 3.02
CA HIS A 37 18.26 -2.17 2.18
C HIS A 37 18.55 -3.19 1.09
N HIS A 38 17.89 -4.33 1.13
CA HIS A 38 17.90 -5.25 0.01
C HIS A 38 17.04 -4.69 -1.13
N LYS A 39 17.68 -4.23 -2.19
CA LYS A 39 16.98 -3.84 -3.42
C LYS A 39 16.45 -5.11 -4.09
N ARG A 40 15.18 -5.40 -3.87
CA ARG A 40 14.51 -6.48 -4.60
C ARG A 40 14.06 -5.95 -5.95
N LYS A 41 14.43 -6.65 -7.02
CA LYS A 41 13.89 -6.37 -8.34
C LYS A 41 12.40 -6.75 -8.34
N ALA A 42 11.57 -5.87 -8.92
CA ALA A 42 10.21 -6.23 -9.21
C ALA A 42 10.19 -7.31 -10.32
N PRO A 43 9.23 -8.25 -10.29
CA PRO A 43 9.01 -9.16 -11.40
C PRO A 43 8.68 -8.35 -12.67
N VAL A 44 9.01 -8.92 -13.83
CA VAL A 44 8.69 -8.31 -15.14
C VAL A 44 7.25 -8.66 -15.55
N TRP A 45 6.78 -9.83 -15.16
CA TRP A 45 5.49 -10.38 -15.56
C TRP A 45 4.42 -10.13 -14.50
N ALA A 46 3.26 -9.68 -14.95
CA ALA A 46 2.08 -9.50 -14.11
C ALA A 46 1.62 -10.84 -13.50
N PHE A 47 1.03 -10.75 -12.33
CA PHE A 47 0.60 -11.87 -11.47
C PHE A 47 1.71 -12.83 -11.02
N SER A 48 2.98 -12.53 -11.31
CA SER A 48 4.08 -13.25 -10.65
C SER A 48 4.06 -13.04 -9.14
N LYS A 49 3.61 -11.86 -8.70
CA LYS A 49 3.52 -11.52 -7.27
C LYS A 49 2.43 -10.49 -6.99
N ILE A 50 1.60 -10.79 -6.01
CA ILE A 50 0.64 -9.88 -5.42
C ILE A 50 1.15 -9.42 -4.06
N SER A 51 1.03 -8.13 -3.77
CA SER A 51 1.34 -7.56 -2.45
C SER A 51 0.08 -6.96 -1.85
N LEU A 52 -0.27 -7.40 -0.65
CA LEU A 52 -1.50 -7.03 0.03
C LEU A 52 -1.23 -6.05 1.17
N ASP A 53 -2.08 -5.05 1.32
CA ASP A 53 -1.98 -4.07 2.40
C ASP A 53 -3.31 -3.44 2.76
N ASP A 54 -3.47 -3.12 4.04
CA ASP A 54 -4.59 -2.35 4.52
C ASP A 54 -4.20 -0.89 4.80
N ARG A 55 -5.19 -0.02 4.74
CA ARG A 55 -5.02 1.37 5.15
C ARG A 55 -6.33 2.04 5.52
N ASP A 56 -6.22 3.12 6.27
CA ASP A 56 -7.31 4.06 6.45
C ASP A 56 -7.37 5.03 5.28
N LEU A 57 -8.58 5.27 4.74
CA LEU A 57 -8.76 6.33 3.76
C LEU A 57 -8.42 7.70 4.37
N PRO A 58 -7.91 8.65 3.55
CA PRO A 58 -7.37 9.91 4.09
C PRO A 58 -8.39 10.79 4.78
N ARG A 59 -9.64 10.81 4.28
CA ARG A 59 -10.72 11.66 4.79
C ARG A 59 -11.58 10.92 5.80
N LYS A 60 -12.25 11.67 6.68
CA LYS A 60 -13.11 11.14 7.74
C LYS A 60 -14.58 11.13 7.32
N MET A 61 -15.31 10.17 7.86
CA MET A 61 -16.77 10.19 7.87
C MET A 61 -17.29 11.22 8.90
N ALA A 62 -18.61 11.49 8.88
CA ALA A 62 -19.26 12.40 9.80
C ALA A 62 -19.10 12.01 11.28
N ASP A 63 -18.94 10.73 11.57
CA ASP A 63 -18.69 10.18 12.92
C ASP A 63 -17.24 10.34 13.40
N GLY A 64 -16.38 10.97 12.60
CA GLY A 64 -14.94 11.15 12.88
C GLY A 64 -14.08 9.95 12.55
N ASN A 65 -14.66 8.81 12.20
CA ASN A 65 -13.95 7.59 11.84
C ASN A 65 -13.48 7.63 10.37
N ARG A 66 -12.58 6.71 10.02
CA ARG A 66 -12.10 6.54 8.65
C ARG A 66 -12.56 5.22 8.08
N VAL A 67 -12.90 5.21 6.81
CA VAL A 67 -13.15 3.97 6.08
C VAL A 67 -11.86 3.15 6.06
N LYS A 68 -11.96 1.87 6.38
CA LYS A 68 -10.89 0.89 6.28
C LYS A 68 -10.92 0.30 4.89
N ALA A 69 -9.78 0.33 4.23
CA ALA A 69 -9.61 -0.24 2.90
C ALA A 69 -8.54 -1.34 2.93
N TYR A 70 -8.69 -2.35 2.10
CA TYR A 70 -7.69 -3.36 1.84
C TYR A 70 -7.44 -3.44 0.34
N TYR A 71 -6.18 -3.55 -0.08
CA TYR A 71 -5.81 -3.58 -1.48
C TYR A 71 -4.91 -4.75 -1.81
N ALA A 72 -5.13 -5.31 -2.99
CA ALA A 72 -4.21 -6.23 -3.66
C ALA A 72 -3.55 -5.50 -4.82
N TYR A 73 -2.23 -5.41 -4.81
CA TYR A 73 -1.43 -4.82 -5.88
C TYR A 73 -0.68 -5.91 -6.63
N ASP A 74 -0.79 -5.92 -7.95
CA ASP A 74 0.17 -6.63 -8.78
C ASP A 74 1.52 -5.89 -8.76
N VAL A 75 2.60 -6.60 -8.40
CA VAL A 75 3.90 -5.96 -8.18
C VAL A 75 4.59 -5.56 -9.48
N ALA A 76 4.35 -6.26 -10.56
CA ALA A 76 4.95 -5.96 -11.86
C ALA A 76 4.34 -4.70 -12.48
N SER A 77 3.03 -4.65 -12.63
CA SER A 77 2.31 -3.52 -13.23
C SER A 77 2.13 -2.35 -12.25
N GLY A 78 2.12 -2.63 -10.95
CA GLY A 78 1.74 -1.68 -9.91
C GLY A 78 0.22 -1.41 -9.84
N CYS A 79 -0.61 -2.15 -10.59
CA CYS A 79 -2.07 -2.00 -10.55
C CYS A 79 -2.67 -2.44 -9.23
N VAL A 80 -3.73 -1.77 -8.81
CA VAL A 80 -4.70 -2.31 -7.87
C VAL A 80 -5.56 -3.32 -8.63
N VAL A 81 -5.48 -4.59 -8.24
CA VAL A 81 -6.19 -5.71 -8.87
C VAL A 81 -7.29 -6.28 -7.98
N GLY A 82 -7.33 -5.87 -6.72
CA GLY A 82 -8.39 -6.22 -5.78
C GLY A 82 -8.50 -5.14 -4.70
N TYR A 83 -9.72 -4.90 -4.22
CA TYR A 83 -9.97 -3.95 -3.14
C TYR A 83 -11.25 -4.31 -2.37
N ALA A 84 -11.28 -3.92 -1.11
CA ALA A 84 -12.45 -4.00 -0.27
C ALA A 84 -12.49 -2.85 0.73
N TYR A 85 -13.70 -2.53 1.21
CA TYR A 85 -13.93 -1.45 2.17
C TYR A 85 -14.83 -1.91 3.30
N ASN A 86 -14.56 -1.40 4.52
CA ASN A 86 -15.40 -1.62 5.68
C ASN A 86 -15.27 -0.43 6.66
N ARG A 87 -16.21 -0.29 7.57
CA ARG A 87 -16.12 0.63 8.70
C ARG A 87 -15.14 0.12 9.77
N LEU A 88 -15.01 -1.18 9.89
CA LEU A 88 -14.15 -1.87 10.86
C LEU A 88 -13.04 -2.64 10.15
N LYS A 89 -11.90 -2.77 10.81
CA LYS A 89 -10.77 -3.55 10.34
C LYS A 89 -10.92 -5.00 10.81
N THR A 90 -11.60 -5.81 10.03
CA THR A 90 -11.89 -7.22 10.31
C THR A 90 -11.20 -8.14 9.30
N ALA A 91 -11.16 -9.44 9.60
CA ALA A 91 -10.65 -10.46 8.69
C ALA A 91 -11.46 -10.54 7.37
N ASP A 92 -12.77 -10.24 7.44
CA ASP A 92 -13.64 -10.22 6.25
C ASP A 92 -13.16 -9.20 5.21
N LEU A 93 -12.58 -8.08 5.66
CA LEU A 93 -12.03 -7.07 4.76
C LEU A 93 -10.92 -7.65 3.86
N PHE A 94 -10.09 -8.53 4.40
CA PHE A 94 -9.08 -9.26 3.63
C PHE A 94 -9.73 -10.26 2.66
N ILE A 95 -10.69 -11.06 3.14
CA ILE A 95 -11.39 -12.06 2.31
C ILE A 95 -12.08 -11.38 1.14
N ASP A 96 -12.80 -10.28 1.38
CA ASP A 96 -13.52 -9.55 0.35
C ASP A 96 -12.57 -8.92 -0.68
N CYS A 97 -11.39 -8.45 -0.25
CA CYS A 97 -10.36 -7.97 -1.17
C CYS A 97 -9.84 -9.09 -2.09
N VAL A 98 -9.55 -10.25 -1.53
CA VAL A 98 -9.09 -11.42 -2.30
C VAL A 98 -10.17 -11.91 -3.25
N ARG A 99 -11.43 -11.98 -2.80
CA ARG A 99 -12.58 -12.32 -3.65
C ARG A 99 -12.74 -11.33 -4.80
N ASN A 100 -12.62 -10.04 -4.52
CA ASN A 100 -12.71 -9.01 -5.56
C ASN A 100 -11.60 -9.18 -6.62
N MET A 101 -10.37 -9.47 -6.20
CA MET A 101 -9.26 -9.78 -7.10
C MET A 101 -9.55 -11.01 -7.96
N PHE A 102 -10.01 -12.12 -7.37
CA PHE A 102 -10.30 -13.33 -8.13
C PHE A 102 -11.48 -13.17 -9.08
N ARG A 103 -12.50 -12.35 -8.74
CA ARG A 103 -13.58 -12.00 -9.67
C ARG A 103 -13.04 -11.24 -10.90
N LEU A 104 -12.07 -10.32 -10.70
CA LEU A 104 -11.41 -9.65 -11.81
C LEU A 104 -10.64 -10.66 -12.67
N ILE A 105 -9.87 -11.56 -12.05
CA ILE A 105 -9.09 -12.60 -12.74
C ILE A 105 -10.00 -13.51 -13.57
N ASP A 106 -11.09 -14.00 -12.99
CA ASP A 106 -12.07 -14.87 -13.68
C ASP A 106 -12.75 -14.14 -14.85
N HIS A 107 -13.20 -12.90 -14.62
CA HIS A 107 -13.82 -12.06 -15.65
C HIS A 107 -12.90 -11.80 -16.86
N GLN A 108 -11.62 -11.64 -16.62
CA GLN A 108 -10.61 -11.41 -17.66
C GLN A 108 -10.06 -12.72 -18.28
N GLY A 109 -10.38 -13.86 -17.71
CA GLY A 109 -9.84 -15.16 -18.12
C GLY A 109 -8.35 -15.33 -17.83
N TRP A 110 -7.84 -14.66 -16.79
CA TRP A 110 -6.43 -14.72 -16.38
C TRP A 110 -6.16 -15.92 -15.47
N ASN A 111 -4.87 -16.20 -15.27
CA ASN A 111 -4.39 -17.30 -14.42
C ASN A 111 -4.18 -16.86 -12.97
N CYS A 112 -4.02 -17.85 -12.08
CA CYS A 112 -3.79 -17.64 -10.66
C CYS A 112 -2.44 -16.96 -10.41
N PRO A 113 -2.36 -15.91 -9.56
CA PRO A 113 -1.09 -15.34 -9.17
C PRO A 113 -0.16 -16.36 -8.50
N ALA A 114 1.15 -16.29 -8.83
CA ALA A 114 2.12 -17.26 -8.31
C ALA A 114 2.44 -17.05 -6.83
N GLU A 115 2.65 -15.81 -6.41
CA GLU A 115 3.06 -15.47 -5.05
C GLU A 115 2.19 -14.38 -4.47
N VAL A 116 1.87 -14.50 -3.18
CA VAL A 116 1.23 -13.45 -2.40
C VAL A 116 2.13 -13.02 -1.24
N GLU A 117 2.31 -11.71 -1.05
CA GLU A 117 2.95 -11.10 0.13
C GLU A 117 1.87 -10.62 1.10
N VAL A 118 1.91 -11.13 2.33
CA VAL A 118 0.95 -10.82 3.41
C VAL A 118 1.66 -10.49 4.71
N GLU A 119 0.99 -9.73 5.58
CA GLU A 119 1.42 -9.53 6.97
C GLU A 119 0.56 -10.37 7.92
N HIS A 120 1.13 -10.70 9.07
CA HIS A 120 0.46 -11.51 10.09
C HIS A 120 -0.83 -10.90 10.67
N HIS A 121 -1.00 -9.59 10.58
CA HIS A 121 -1.97 -8.82 11.35
C HIS A 121 -3.44 -9.29 11.23
N LEU A 122 -4.00 -9.36 10.01
CA LEU A 122 -5.41 -9.73 9.80
C LEU A 122 -5.60 -11.17 9.34
N VAL A 123 -4.53 -11.83 8.95
CA VAL A 123 -4.59 -13.09 8.21
C VAL A 123 -4.04 -14.29 8.97
N ASN A 124 -3.60 -14.10 10.22
CA ASN A 124 -3.08 -15.21 11.05
C ASN A 124 -4.05 -16.39 11.14
N ASN A 125 -5.35 -16.11 11.26
CA ASN A 125 -6.36 -17.16 11.36
C ASN A 125 -6.52 -17.98 10.05
N PHE A 126 -5.94 -17.50 8.96
CA PHE A 126 -5.99 -18.18 7.65
C PHE A 126 -4.66 -18.81 7.26
N ALA A 127 -3.64 -18.75 8.14
CA ALA A 127 -2.29 -19.25 7.85
C ALA A 127 -2.26 -20.75 7.50
N ASP A 128 -3.07 -21.54 8.20
CA ASP A 128 -3.19 -22.99 7.97
C ASP A 128 -4.26 -23.36 6.93
N GLY A 129 -5.01 -22.38 6.42
CA GLY A 129 -6.07 -22.54 5.43
C GLY A 129 -5.76 -21.79 4.13
N LEU A 130 -6.53 -20.73 3.84
CA LEU A 130 -6.47 -19.98 2.57
C LEU A 130 -5.09 -19.43 2.24
N ILE A 131 -4.29 -19.04 3.24
CA ILE A 131 -2.94 -18.48 3.09
C ILE A 131 -1.85 -19.54 3.24
N ARG A 132 -2.23 -20.81 3.34
CA ARG A 132 -1.26 -21.88 3.24
C ARG A 132 -0.77 -22.00 1.80
N ALA A 133 0.56 -22.01 1.61
CA ALA A 133 1.14 -22.19 0.29
C ALA A 133 0.64 -23.49 -0.39
N GLY A 134 0.27 -23.39 -1.65
CA GLY A 134 -0.29 -24.49 -2.44
C GLY A 134 -1.80 -24.72 -2.27
N VAL A 135 -2.50 -23.93 -1.44
CA VAL A 135 -3.98 -24.00 -1.35
C VAL A 135 -4.59 -23.06 -2.38
N VAL A 136 -4.51 -21.75 -2.18
CA VAL A 136 -4.99 -20.74 -3.16
C VAL A 136 -3.84 -20.22 -3.99
N PHE A 137 -2.74 -19.88 -3.35
CA PHE A 137 -1.53 -19.36 -4.00
C PHE A 137 -0.42 -20.40 -3.95
N PRO A 138 0.29 -20.67 -5.06
CA PRO A 138 1.45 -21.58 -5.04
C PRO A 138 2.49 -21.19 -3.99
N PHE A 139 2.77 -19.89 -3.85
CA PHE A 139 3.73 -19.37 -2.90
C PHE A 139 3.12 -18.29 -2.02
N VAL A 140 3.39 -18.35 -0.72
CA VAL A 140 2.96 -17.34 0.26
C VAL A 140 4.18 -16.83 0.99
N ARG A 141 4.35 -15.53 0.98
CA ARG A 141 5.41 -14.84 1.68
C ARG A 141 4.87 -14.04 2.84
N TRP A 142 5.26 -14.41 4.03
CA TRP A 142 4.98 -13.67 5.25
C TRP A 142 6.00 -12.54 5.44
N CYS A 143 5.51 -11.32 5.58
CA CYS A 143 6.30 -10.13 5.85
C CYS A 143 6.26 -9.81 7.35
N ASN A 144 7.42 -9.39 7.90
CA ASN A 144 7.50 -9.01 9.30
C ASN A 144 6.77 -7.69 9.54
N PRO A 145 5.94 -7.59 10.60
CA PRO A 145 5.28 -6.34 10.98
C PRO A 145 6.29 -5.21 11.20
N GLY A 146 5.95 -4.01 10.74
CA GLY A 146 6.79 -2.82 10.91
C GLY A 146 8.03 -2.74 10.02
N ASN A 147 8.23 -3.68 9.10
CA ASN A 147 9.29 -3.61 8.09
C ASN A 147 8.72 -3.11 6.75
N SER A 148 8.54 -1.80 6.65
CA SER A 148 8.00 -1.13 5.45
C SER A 148 8.80 -1.39 4.15
N GLN A 149 10.00 -1.95 4.27
CA GLN A 149 10.87 -2.27 3.13
C GLN A 149 10.60 -3.65 2.55
N GLU A 150 9.95 -4.53 3.30
CA GLU A 150 9.62 -5.88 2.83
C GLU A 150 8.38 -5.90 1.94
N LYS A 151 7.46 -4.97 2.13
CA LYS A 151 6.15 -4.96 1.52
C LYS A 151 6.03 -3.90 0.42
N ARG A 152 5.77 -4.34 -0.80
CA ARG A 152 5.63 -3.43 -1.94
C ARG A 152 4.35 -2.61 -1.89
N ALA A 153 3.29 -3.16 -1.32
CA ALA A 153 1.99 -2.49 -1.23
C ALA A 153 2.04 -1.14 -0.49
N GLU A 154 2.87 -0.99 0.55
CA GLU A 154 3.07 0.32 1.21
C GLU A 154 3.58 1.40 0.26
N HIS A 155 4.52 1.03 -0.62
CA HIS A 155 5.03 1.95 -1.63
C HIS A 155 3.93 2.35 -2.62
N PHE A 156 3.14 1.39 -3.11
CA PHE A 156 2.03 1.65 -4.03
C PHE A 156 0.94 2.49 -3.37
N ASN A 157 0.57 2.21 -2.13
CA ASN A 157 -0.34 3.01 -1.34
C ASN A 157 0.13 4.47 -1.24
N ARG A 158 1.43 4.68 -0.99
CA ARG A 158 2.03 6.01 -0.95
C ARG A 158 1.93 6.73 -2.30
N VAL A 159 2.28 6.05 -3.39
CA VAL A 159 2.21 6.62 -4.75
C VAL A 159 0.77 6.96 -5.12
N LYS A 160 -0.20 6.08 -4.88
CA LYS A 160 -1.63 6.31 -5.11
C LYS A 160 -2.11 7.52 -4.30
N LYS A 161 -1.81 7.56 -3.01
CA LYS A 161 -2.21 8.63 -2.10
C LYS A 161 -1.74 10.01 -2.54
N TYR A 162 -0.45 10.16 -2.80
CA TYR A 162 0.12 11.47 -3.13
C TYR A 162 0.03 11.82 -4.61
N GLY A 163 0.02 10.84 -5.48
CA GLY A 163 -0.03 11.01 -6.92
C GLY A 163 -1.43 11.26 -7.47
N VAL A 164 -2.44 10.61 -6.92
CA VAL A 164 -3.82 10.64 -7.44
C VAL A 164 -4.79 11.19 -6.41
N GLU A 165 -4.96 10.51 -5.28
CA GLU A 165 -5.99 10.86 -4.29
C GLU A 165 -5.87 12.31 -3.81
N LYS A 166 -4.67 12.78 -3.51
CA LYS A 166 -4.44 14.16 -3.04
C LYS A 166 -4.88 15.21 -4.07
N ARG A 167 -4.87 14.87 -5.36
CA ARG A 167 -5.28 15.78 -6.44
C ARG A 167 -6.75 15.67 -6.78
N SER A 168 -7.28 14.44 -6.81
CA SER A 168 -8.65 14.16 -7.26
C SER A 168 -9.68 14.21 -6.14
N GLN A 169 -9.27 14.03 -4.88
CA GLN A 169 -10.16 14.05 -3.73
C GLN A 169 -10.00 15.37 -2.98
N VAL A 170 -11.01 16.20 -3.04
CA VAL A 170 -11.04 17.50 -2.35
C VAL A 170 -11.51 17.33 -0.91
N GLY A 171 -11.05 18.20 -0.02
CA GLY A 171 -11.49 18.27 1.36
C GLY A 171 -10.42 17.93 2.39
N ILE A 172 -10.83 17.89 3.65
CA ILE A 172 -9.94 17.65 4.78
C ILE A 172 -9.54 16.19 4.85
N GLY A 173 -8.25 15.91 4.84
CA GLY A 173 -7.74 14.56 4.85
C GLY A 173 -6.34 14.40 5.45
N ARG A 174 -6.00 13.14 5.74
CA ARG A 174 -4.68 12.78 6.20
C ARG A 174 -3.72 12.59 5.01
N TRP A 175 -3.36 13.70 4.34
CA TRP A 175 -2.54 13.67 3.13
C TRP A 175 -1.04 13.65 3.37
N TYR A 176 -0.60 13.78 4.61
CA TYR A 176 0.79 14.06 4.93
C TYR A 176 1.53 12.87 5.51
N ALA A 177 2.84 12.84 5.30
CA ALA A 177 3.72 11.87 5.93
C ALA A 177 3.71 12.03 7.46
N ARG A 178 4.08 10.96 8.17
CA ARG A 178 4.06 10.92 9.64
C ARG A 178 4.82 12.06 10.31
N LEU A 179 5.95 12.48 9.75
CA LEU A 179 6.77 13.60 10.25
C LEU A 179 6.06 14.96 10.13
N GLU A 180 5.10 15.06 9.23
CA GLU A 180 4.30 16.27 9.06
C GLU A 180 2.96 16.22 9.82
N ALA A 181 2.67 15.11 10.49
CA ALA A 181 1.40 14.89 11.19
C ALA A 181 1.16 15.87 12.36
N ASN A 182 2.23 16.49 12.89
CA ASN A 182 2.13 17.46 13.97
C ASN A 182 1.79 18.89 13.51
N ARG A 183 1.69 19.12 12.19
CA ARG A 183 1.24 20.42 11.70
C ARG A 183 -0.28 20.46 11.69
N PRO A 184 -0.93 21.45 12.31
CA PRO A 184 -2.37 21.61 12.19
C PRO A 184 -2.71 21.84 10.71
N LYS A 185 -3.47 20.91 10.14
CA LYS A 185 -3.80 20.87 8.72
C LYS A 185 -5.29 20.74 8.52
N GLU A 186 -5.97 21.55 9.21
CA GLU A 186 -7.40 21.71 9.04
C GLU A 186 -7.61 22.63 7.85
N GLU A 187 -7.70 22.07 6.66
CA GLU A 187 -8.39 22.76 5.58
C GLU A 187 -9.85 22.83 5.99
N LYS A 188 -10.25 24.01 6.42
CA LYS A 188 -11.62 24.26 6.82
C LYS A 188 -12.41 24.63 5.57
N VAL A 189 -13.54 24.01 5.40
CA VAL A 189 -14.52 24.41 4.38
C VAL A 189 -15.31 25.57 4.95
N TYR A 190 -15.38 26.68 4.20
CA TYR A 190 -16.19 27.81 4.57
C TYR A 190 -17.69 27.48 4.45
N ASP A 191 -18.41 27.67 5.54
CA ASP A 191 -19.86 27.52 5.61
C ASP A 191 -20.49 28.88 5.44
N GLU A 192 -20.97 29.17 4.24
CA GLU A 192 -21.59 30.46 3.90
C GLU A 192 -22.82 30.79 4.75
N PHE A 193 -23.59 29.77 5.16
CA PHE A 193 -24.80 29.96 5.97
C PHE A 193 -24.49 30.44 7.39
N ASN A 194 -23.44 29.88 7.98
CA ASN A 194 -23.07 30.20 9.37
C ASN A 194 -21.89 31.18 9.46
N ASN A 195 -21.40 31.67 8.33
CA ASN A 195 -20.24 32.56 8.26
C ASN A 195 -19.05 32.04 9.08
N THR A 196 -18.79 30.75 9.03
CA THR A 196 -17.74 30.07 9.81
C THR A 196 -17.07 28.99 8.99
N TYR A 197 -15.94 28.50 9.48
CA TYR A 197 -15.25 27.35 8.90
C TYR A 197 -15.58 26.10 9.68
N LYS A 198 -15.98 25.05 8.97
CA LYS A 198 -16.22 23.73 9.54
C LYS A 198 -15.42 22.65 8.80
N GLU A 199 -15.17 21.54 9.48
CA GLU A 199 -14.61 20.36 8.82
C GLU A 199 -15.62 19.80 7.81
N ALA A 200 -15.14 19.48 6.60
CA ALA A 200 -15.94 18.75 5.64
C ALA A 200 -16.18 17.32 6.14
N THR A 201 -17.42 16.89 6.10
CA THR A 201 -17.80 15.52 6.44
C THR A 201 -18.28 14.78 5.19
N TYR A 202 -18.03 13.48 5.16
CA TYR A 202 -18.35 12.63 4.02
C TYR A 202 -19.12 11.41 4.48
N THR A 203 -19.98 10.88 3.61
CA THR A 203 -20.57 9.56 3.85
C THR A 203 -19.60 8.44 3.52
N TYR A 204 -19.87 7.24 4.02
CA TYR A 204 -19.10 6.05 3.68
C TYR A 204 -19.08 5.82 2.17
N GLU A 205 -20.24 5.91 1.53
CA GLU A 205 -20.45 5.66 0.10
C GLU A 205 -19.69 6.68 -0.76
N GLN A 206 -19.68 7.96 -0.37
CA GLN A 206 -18.90 9.00 -1.05
C GLN A 206 -17.40 8.69 -1.00
N LEU A 207 -16.89 8.33 0.18
CA LEU A 207 -15.46 8.02 0.34
C LEU A 207 -15.05 6.79 -0.46
N VAL A 208 -15.88 5.75 -0.48
CA VAL A 208 -15.66 4.54 -1.28
C VAL A 208 -15.70 4.85 -2.77
N ALA A 209 -16.72 5.59 -3.24
CA ALA A 209 -16.84 5.96 -4.65
C ALA A 209 -15.64 6.81 -5.12
N ASP A 210 -15.19 7.75 -4.30
CA ASP A 210 -14.02 8.57 -4.58
C ASP A 210 -12.73 7.75 -4.67
N ASP A 211 -12.59 6.76 -3.79
CA ASP A 211 -11.40 5.90 -3.82
C ASP A 211 -11.42 4.95 -5.03
N ILE A 212 -12.57 4.42 -5.41
CA ILE A 212 -12.70 3.61 -6.64
C ILE A 212 -12.33 4.45 -7.87
N ARG A 213 -12.78 5.70 -7.97
CA ARG A 213 -12.35 6.61 -9.05
C ARG A 213 -10.84 6.82 -9.03
N ALA A 214 -10.26 7.02 -7.84
CA ALA A 214 -8.82 7.16 -7.70
C ALA A 214 -8.05 5.88 -8.10
N ILE A 215 -8.59 4.69 -7.85
CA ILE A 215 -8.03 3.42 -8.32
C ILE A 215 -8.02 3.39 -9.86
N HIS A 216 -9.14 3.75 -10.50
CA HIS A 216 -9.21 3.78 -11.96
C HIS A 216 -8.20 4.78 -12.56
N GLU A 217 -8.11 5.99 -12.02
CA GLU A 217 -7.12 6.99 -12.47
C GLU A 217 -5.69 6.47 -12.26
N TYR A 218 -5.42 5.87 -11.10
CA TYR A 218 -4.10 5.32 -10.77
C TYR A 218 -3.70 4.17 -11.70
N ASN A 219 -4.60 3.25 -11.99
CA ASN A 219 -4.36 2.11 -12.86
C ASN A 219 -4.12 2.55 -14.31
N ASN A 220 -4.80 3.60 -14.77
CA ASN A 220 -4.66 4.16 -16.12
C ASN A 220 -3.54 5.19 -16.26
N ALA A 221 -2.84 5.53 -15.18
CA ALA A 221 -1.65 6.37 -15.27
C ALA A 221 -0.45 5.58 -15.84
N LEU A 222 0.46 6.30 -16.52
CA LEU A 222 1.67 5.69 -17.08
C LEU A 222 2.45 4.88 -16.04
N HIS A 223 2.93 3.73 -16.45
CA HIS A 223 3.78 2.89 -15.61
C HIS A 223 5.08 3.63 -15.25
N PRO A 224 5.56 3.61 -13.99
CA PRO A 224 6.73 4.39 -13.59
C PRO A 224 8.04 3.94 -14.26
N ASN A 225 8.12 2.69 -14.71
CA ASN A 225 9.29 2.18 -15.42
C ASN A 225 9.07 2.22 -16.93
N GLN A 226 9.16 3.42 -17.51
CA GLN A 226 9.02 3.63 -18.95
C GLN A 226 10.19 3.07 -19.78
N LYS A 227 11.29 2.67 -19.16
CA LYS A 227 12.37 1.96 -19.84
C LYS A 227 11.98 0.52 -20.19
N LEU A 228 11.22 -0.12 -19.31
CA LEU A 228 10.77 -1.50 -19.48
C LEU A 228 9.44 -1.56 -20.24
N TYR A 229 8.55 -0.59 -20.01
CA TYR A 229 7.19 -0.55 -20.55
C TYR A 229 6.93 0.81 -21.22
N PRO A 230 7.59 1.10 -22.34
CA PRO A 230 7.52 2.41 -22.99
C PRO A 230 6.10 2.73 -23.48
N GLY A 231 5.58 3.89 -23.08
CA GLY A 231 4.26 4.38 -23.46
C GLY A 231 3.06 3.67 -22.81
N LEU A 232 3.29 2.63 -21.99
CA LEU A 232 2.20 1.85 -21.41
C LEU A 232 1.76 2.41 -20.06
N THR A 233 0.45 2.37 -19.81
CA THR A 233 -0.16 2.56 -18.51
C THR A 233 0.06 1.31 -17.63
N ARG A 234 -0.20 1.44 -16.31
CA ARG A 234 -0.17 0.28 -15.40
C ARG A 234 -1.15 -0.80 -15.83
N TRP A 235 -2.35 -0.40 -16.24
CA TRP A 235 -3.38 -1.32 -16.71
C TRP A 235 -2.96 -2.05 -17.99
N GLU A 236 -2.37 -1.35 -18.95
CA GLU A 236 -1.86 -1.99 -20.17
C GLU A 236 -0.71 -2.95 -19.90
N VAL A 237 0.17 -2.64 -18.94
CA VAL A 237 1.21 -3.58 -18.48
C VAL A 237 0.56 -4.82 -17.87
N LEU A 238 -0.45 -4.63 -16.99
CA LEU A 238 -1.19 -5.75 -16.41
C LEU A 238 -1.78 -6.67 -17.48
N CYS A 239 -2.41 -6.10 -18.51
CA CYS A 239 -3.06 -6.88 -19.56
C CYS A 239 -2.08 -7.57 -20.51
N ARG A 240 -0.99 -6.89 -20.90
CA ARG A 240 -0.09 -7.36 -21.96
C ARG A 240 1.07 -8.22 -21.48
N TYR A 241 1.48 -8.07 -20.22
CA TYR A 241 2.64 -8.74 -19.64
C TYR A 241 2.23 -9.80 -18.62
N GLN A 242 1.20 -10.59 -18.94
CA GLN A 242 0.79 -11.71 -18.11
C GLN A 242 1.91 -12.76 -18.03
N ASN A 243 2.15 -13.31 -16.84
CA ASN A 243 3.12 -14.37 -16.68
C ASN A 243 2.62 -15.66 -17.39
N PRO A 244 3.34 -16.17 -18.38
CA PRO A 244 2.90 -17.34 -19.16
C PRO A 244 2.93 -18.65 -18.37
N ASP A 245 3.67 -18.70 -17.26
CA ASP A 245 3.92 -19.92 -16.48
C ASP A 245 2.91 -20.10 -15.33
N LEU A 246 1.85 -19.29 -15.27
CA LEU A 246 0.86 -19.37 -14.21
C LEU A 246 -0.12 -20.51 -14.42
N ALA A 247 -0.45 -21.20 -13.33
CA ALA A 247 -1.51 -22.21 -13.33
C ALA A 247 -2.92 -21.57 -13.47
N PRO A 248 -3.89 -22.27 -14.10
CA PRO A 248 -5.27 -21.83 -14.09
C PRO A 248 -5.82 -21.68 -12.67
N VAL A 249 -6.78 -20.78 -12.50
CA VAL A 249 -7.51 -20.63 -11.23
C VAL A 249 -8.38 -21.84 -11.01
N ASP A 250 -8.28 -22.46 -9.81
CA ASP A 250 -9.27 -23.45 -9.40
C ASP A 250 -10.58 -22.73 -9.05
N LYS A 251 -11.56 -22.88 -9.93
CA LYS A 251 -12.86 -22.20 -9.77
C LYS A 251 -13.64 -22.67 -8.54
N ALA A 252 -13.37 -23.87 -8.03
CA ALA A 252 -14.00 -24.36 -6.80
C ALA A 252 -13.57 -23.54 -5.56
N LEU A 253 -12.43 -22.84 -5.62
CA LEU A 253 -11.95 -21.96 -4.56
C LEU A 253 -12.53 -20.53 -4.62
N LEU A 254 -13.26 -20.20 -5.71
CA LEU A 254 -13.83 -18.85 -5.92
C LEU A 254 -15.23 -18.66 -5.31
N TYR A 255 -15.90 -19.74 -5.00
CA TYR A 255 -17.27 -19.83 -4.48
C TYR A 255 -17.32 -20.64 -3.19
#